data_e9f26e2bc345825e84cf7b3b26b24d67
#
_entry.id   e9f26e2bc345825e84cf7b3b26b24d67
#
_cell.length_a   1.000
_cell.length_b   1.000
_cell.length_c   1.000
_cell.angle_alpha   90.00
_cell.angle_beta   90.00
_cell.angle_gamma   90.00
#
_symmetry.space_group_name_H-M   'P 1'
#
loop_
_entity.id
_entity.type
_entity.pdbx_description
1 polymer ?
#
loop_
_entity_poly.entity_id
_entity_poly.type
_entity_poly.pdbx_seq_one_letter_code
_entity_poly.pdbx_strand_id
1 'polypeptide(L)'
;MTHSGMGRIGATVLVALAINVTQPAPAQEVITKQYEDGGIYEGTFKDGTQHGHGTYRLPNGYVYDGDWVAGEILGQGKATYPNGSVYEGHFKAGKPDGDGKITYADGGSYAGAWVDGQINGQGVAHYANGSTYTGAFRQALHDGKGVMESPGGYRYEGDWLAGVKQGKGKITYPDGAIYDGDMLKGERAGQGKLTLPDGLVYEGGWVGGQMSGQGRLKQANGDVYEGALAAGKRQGQGKVTYANGDSYQGAFSADQRAGHGVFRAKDGYVYEGDWADGHIAGQGKASYPDGSVYEGQFAADLPDGRGKITYKDGSTYDGDWKAGAIEGSGTATYVSGVVYIGQFLKGQNSGQGKMTYPDGYVYDGTWVAGQRQGAGVATYADGTVYTGDFAKGRREGQGEIVMKDGFHYKGGWLAGEIDGTGVATYANGDVYDGAFKAGQRQGQGQMRYATGETADGTWGDGVLLPAPVPVVAPEPAAAGTAN
;
A
#
# COMPACT_ATOMS: atom_id res chain seq x y z
N MET A 1 17.41 80.98 50.15
CA MET A 1 16.97 81.92 51.19
C MET A 1 17.00 81.12 52.49
N THR A 2 17.96 81.43 53.22
CA THR A 2 18.02 81.96 54.59
C THR A 2 17.66 80.91 55.64
N HIS A 3 18.68 80.54 56.31
CA HIS A 3 19.19 80.95 57.66
C HIS A 3 18.53 80.17 58.79
N SER A 4 19.20 79.60 59.63
CA SER A 4 20.05 79.92 60.74
C SER A 4 19.59 79.08 61.92
N GLY A 5 20.22 78.46 62.76
CA GLY A 5 21.46 78.61 63.44
C GLY A 5 21.42 77.93 64.80
N MET A 6 22.51 77.47 65.20
CA MET A 6 23.02 77.46 66.56
C MET A 6 22.31 76.79 67.75
N GLY A 7 23.03 75.91 68.39
CA GLY A 7 22.91 75.63 69.83
C GLY A 7 23.69 74.39 70.30
N ARG A 8 24.91 74.58 70.69
CA ARG A 8 25.74 73.63 71.47
C ARG A 8 25.17 73.43 72.87
N ILE A 9 25.11 72.19 73.34
CA ILE A 9 25.53 71.85 74.71
C ILE A 9 26.00 70.38 74.66
N GLY A 10 27.27 70.20 75.09
CA GLY A 10 27.85 68.86 75.23
C GLY A 10 27.39 68.18 76.50
N ALA A 11 27.17 66.91 76.37
CA ALA A 11 27.08 65.98 77.48
C ALA A 11 27.97 64.77 77.17
N THR A 12 29.03 64.65 77.82
CA THR A 12 29.99 63.54 77.85
C THR A 12 29.27 62.34 78.49
N VAL A 13 28.83 61.35 77.69
CA VAL A 13 28.34 60.05 78.18
C VAL A 13 29.54 59.12 78.17
N LEU A 14 29.98 58.69 79.30
CA LEU A 14 30.90 57.55 79.47
C LEU A 14 30.14 56.26 79.07
N VAL A 15 30.49 55.69 77.94
CA VAL A 15 30.04 54.34 77.58
C VAL A 15 30.96 53.35 78.23
N ALA A 16 30.50 52.70 79.29
CA ALA A 16 31.17 51.54 79.89
C ALA A 16 30.96 50.34 78.93
N LEU A 17 32.01 49.92 78.21
CA LEU A 17 32.05 48.72 77.41
C LEU A 17 31.98 47.50 78.34
N ALA A 18 30.83 46.90 78.56
CA ALA A 18 30.72 45.59 79.20
C ALA A 18 31.22 44.52 78.18
N ILE A 19 32.46 44.12 78.41
CA ILE A 19 33.01 42.94 77.71
C ILE A 19 32.26 41.72 78.30
N ASN A 20 31.21 41.24 77.57
CA ASN A 20 30.62 39.92 77.80
C ASN A 20 31.64 38.86 77.36
N VAL A 21 32.45 38.42 78.29
CA VAL A 21 33.26 37.20 78.14
C VAL A 21 32.25 36.05 78.16
N THR A 22 31.80 35.62 76.96
CA THR A 22 31.16 34.34 76.83
C THR A 22 32.15 33.27 77.18
N GLN A 23 32.03 32.70 78.34
CA GLN A 23 32.76 31.46 78.68
C GLN A 23 32.43 30.41 77.63
N PRO A 24 33.39 29.69 77.00
CA PRO A 24 33.14 28.58 76.22
C PRO A 24 32.30 27.54 77.03
N ALA A 25 31.16 27.09 76.47
CA ALA A 25 30.42 26.02 77.12
C ALA A 25 31.37 24.85 77.40
N PRO A 26 31.31 24.25 78.62
CA PRO A 26 32.18 23.11 78.93
C PRO A 26 32.02 22.05 77.84
N ALA A 27 33.15 21.58 77.27
CA ALA A 27 33.17 20.48 76.33
C ALA A 27 32.41 19.31 76.98
N GLN A 28 31.32 18.85 76.29
CA GLN A 28 30.60 17.69 76.80
C GLN A 28 31.59 16.50 76.76
N GLU A 29 31.68 15.81 77.92
CA GLU A 29 32.55 14.64 78.07
C GLU A 29 32.06 13.50 77.15
N VAL A 30 32.94 12.96 76.26
CA VAL A 30 32.68 11.79 75.43
C VAL A 30 32.87 10.54 76.34
N ILE A 31 31.81 9.74 76.42
CA ILE A 31 31.77 8.50 77.24
C ILE A 31 31.63 7.30 76.33
N THR A 32 32.36 6.23 76.61
CA THR A 32 32.16 4.92 75.92
C THR A 32 31.38 4.05 76.87
N LYS A 33 30.24 3.48 76.28
CA LYS A 33 29.33 2.56 76.97
C LYS A 33 29.04 1.33 76.13
N GLN A 34 29.20 0.15 76.72
CA GLN A 34 28.80 -1.13 76.09
C GLN A 34 27.42 -1.54 76.65
N TYR A 35 26.61 -2.04 75.75
CA TYR A 35 25.24 -2.51 76.02
C TYR A 35 25.19 -4.06 75.98
N GLU A 36 24.08 -4.64 76.46
CA GLU A 36 23.87 -6.10 76.59
C GLU A 36 23.85 -6.79 75.22
N ASP A 37 23.39 -6.11 74.16
CA ASP A 37 23.37 -6.57 72.80
C ASP A 37 24.77 -6.62 72.12
N GLY A 38 25.81 -6.26 72.88
CA GLY A 38 27.17 -6.13 72.42
C GLY A 38 27.47 -4.83 71.70
N GLY A 39 26.49 -3.93 71.61
CA GLY A 39 26.61 -2.62 71.00
C GLY A 39 27.52 -1.70 71.86
N ILE A 40 28.36 -0.92 71.18
CA ILE A 40 29.26 0.07 71.82
C ILE A 40 28.87 1.46 71.36
N TYR A 41 28.52 2.34 72.29
CA TYR A 41 28.30 3.75 72.05
C TYR A 41 29.45 4.54 72.54
N GLU A 42 29.94 5.47 71.74
CA GLU A 42 30.98 6.46 72.10
C GLU A 42 30.43 7.85 71.72
N GLY A 43 30.18 8.68 72.75
CA GLY A 43 29.56 9.97 72.50
C GLY A 43 29.14 10.69 73.77
N THR A 44 28.36 11.75 73.62
CA THR A 44 27.90 12.60 74.76
C THR A 44 26.60 12.06 75.34
N PHE A 45 26.38 12.28 76.61
CA PHE A 45 25.22 11.90 77.43
C PHE A 45 24.58 13.13 78.08
N LYS A 46 23.27 13.12 78.21
CA LYS A 46 22.50 14.02 79.01
C LYS A 46 21.44 13.21 79.76
N ASP A 47 21.35 13.46 81.10
CA ASP A 47 20.43 12.78 82.01
C ASP A 47 20.49 11.26 81.90
N GLY A 48 21.70 10.69 81.69
CA GLY A 48 21.93 9.24 81.58
C GLY A 48 21.64 8.61 80.28
N THR A 49 21.13 9.35 79.28
CA THR A 49 20.80 8.88 77.90
C THR A 49 21.72 9.47 76.87
N GLN A 50 21.91 8.80 75.66
CA GLN A 50 22.64 9.33 74.55
C GLN A 50 22.05 10.68 74.12
N HIS A 51 22.90 11.70 73.96
CA HIS A 51 22.44 13.01 73.53
C HIS A 51 23.60 13.79 72.90
N GLY A 52 23.29 14.60 71.86
CA GLY A 52 24.29 15.27 71.06
C GLY A 52 24.92 14.36 70.02
N HIS A 53 26.21 14.47 69.74
CA HIS A 53 26.84 13.63 68.72
C HIS A 53 27.44 12.35 69.30
N GLY A 54 27.31 11.21 68.62
CA GLY A 54 27.92 9.96 69.05
C GLY A 54 27.88 8.85 67.98
N THR A 55 28.83 7.94 68.15
CA THR A 55 29.01 6.78 67.31
C THR A 55 28.46 5.52 68.01
N TYR A 56 27.60 4.72 67.36
CA TYR A 56 27.12 3.42 67.84
C TYR A 56 27.54 2.31 66.89
N ARG A 57 28.17 1.27 67.45
CA ARG A 57 28.69 0.13 66.70
C ARG A 57 28.07 -1.16 67.21
N LEU A 58 27.48 -1.95 66.31
CA LEU A 58 26.96 -3.29 66.59
C LEU A 58 27.98 -4.37 66.17
N PRO A 59 27.96 -5.55 66.82
CA PRO A 59 28.80 -6.68 66.45
C PRO A 59 28.55 -7.22 65.02
N ASN A 60 27.40 -6.98 64.46
CA ASN A 60 27.04 -7.39 63.09
C ASN A 60 27.65 -6.50 62.02
N GLY A 61 28.42 -5.46 62.38
CA GLY A 61 29.03 -4.53 61.47
C GLY A 61 28.21 -3.27 61.17
N TYR A 62 27.04 -3.09 61.79
CA TYR A 62 26.29 -1.82 61.70
C TYR A 62 27.06 -0.74 62.48
N VAL A 63 27.21 0.43 61.89
CA VAL A 63 27.80 1.62 62.53
C VAL A 63 26.91 2.80 62.24
N TYR A 64 26.51 3.53 63.25
CA TYR A 64 25.90 4.83 63.17
C TYR A 64 26.81 5.89 63.78
N ASP A 65 26.96 7.01 63.09
CA ASP A 65 27.72 8.19 63.52
C ASP A 65 26.86 9.44 63.26
N GLY A 66 26.40 10.11 64.28
CA GLY A 66 25.48 11.24 64.11
C GLY A 66 24.81 11.70 65.42
N ASP A 67 23.66 12.38 65.20
CA ASP A 67 22.94 13.07 66.25
C ASP A 67 22.05 12.12 67.06
N TRP A 68 22.00 12.32 68.37
CA TRP A 68 21.19 11.62 69.36
C TRP A 68 20.42 12.60 70.23
N VAL A 69 19.16 12.29 70.44
CA VAL A 69 18.28 13.06 71.34
C VAL A 69 17.56 12.10 72.28
N ALA A 70 17.81 12.24 73.65
CA ALA A 70 17.16 11.47 74.68
C ALA A 70 17.17 9.93 74.44
N GLY A 71 18.29 9.39 73.92
CA GLY A 71 18.48 7.96 73.67
C GLY A 71 18.08 7.48 72.30
N GLU A 72 17.52 8.33 71.48
CA GLU A 72 17.10 7.98 70.12
C GLU A 72 18.02 8.64 69.07
N ILE A 73 18.24 7.92 67.96
CA ILE A 73 18.85 8.48 66.75
C ILE A 73 17.85 9.46 66.15
N LEU A 74 18.20 10.76 66.14
CA LEU A 74 17.37 11.84 65.65
C LEU A 74 18.23 12.99 65.14
N GLY A 75 18.08 13.46 63.92
CA GLY A 75 18.87 14.52 63.31
C GLY A 75 19.74 14.02 62.19
N GLN A 76 20.88 14.64 61.96
CA GLN A 76 21.81 14.26 60.89
C GLN A 76 22.72 13.10 61.33
N GLY A 77 22.96 12.17 60.40
CA GLY A 77 23.87 11.08 60.70
C GLY A 77 24.29 10.27 59.47
N LYS A 78 25.26 9.39 59.72
CA LYS A 78 25.77 8.42 58.77
C LYS A 78 25.61 7.01 59.33
N ALA A 79 24.90 6.15 58.59
CA ALA A 79 24.79 4.75 58.92
C ALA A 79 25.51 3.89 57.89
N THR A 80 26.42 3.02 58.37
CA THR A 80 27.00 1.94 57.57
C THR A 80 26.31 0.67 57.94
N TYR A 81 25.71 -0.01 56.93
CA TYR A 81 24.97 -1.24 57.12
C TYR A 81 25.88 -2.46 56.95
N PRO A 82 25.52 -3.63 57.52
CA PRO A 82 26.30 -4.86 57.42
C PRO A 82 26.57 -5.33 56.01
N ASN A 83 25.70 -4.97 55.06
CA ASN A 83 25.86 -5.30 53.64
C ASN A 83 26.79 -4.34 52.89
N GLY A 84 27.44 -3.42 53.60
CA GLY A 84 28.36 -2.43 53.02
C GLY A 84 27.69 -1.16 52.43
N SER A 85 26.35 -1.08 52.49
CA SER A 85 25.65 0.15 52.09
C SER A 85 25.88 1.27 53.13
N VAL A 86 25.92 2.51 52.66
CA VAL A 86 26.14 3.69 53.51
C VAL A 86 25.03 4.70 53.26
N TYR A 87 24.30 5.06 54.31
CA TYR A 87 23.31 6.14 54.29
C TYR A 87 23.86 7.37 55.01
N GLU A 88 23.69 8.53 54.43
CA GLU A 88 24.03 9.85 54.99
C GLU A 88 22.80 10.76 54.84
N GLY A 89 22.26 11.28 55.93
CA GLY A 89 21.09 12.14 55.90
C GLY A 89 20.34 12.23 57.21
N HIS A 90 19.11 12.67 57.14
CA HIS A 90 18.22 12.84 58.28
C HIS A 90 17.70 11.50 58.80
N PHE A 91 17.66 11.40 60.12
CA PHE A 91 17.07 10.27 60.86
C PHE A 91 15.96 10.78 61.78
N LYS A 92 14.96 9.95 61.98
CA LYS A 92 13.87 10.08 62.95
C LYS A 92 13.53 8.74 63.53
N ALA A 93 13.50 8.66 64.89
CA ALA A 93 13.26 7.44 65.60
C ALA A 93 14.08 6.24 65.10
N GLY A 94 15.38 6.45 64.83
CA GLY A 94 16.33 5.43 64.38
C GLY A 94 16.24 5.05 62.89
N LYS A 95 15.38 5.68 62.11
CA LYS A 95 15.20 5.40 60.68
C LYS A 95 15.51 6.60 59.80
N PRO A 96 15.98 6.39 58.57
CA PRO A 96 16.03 7.45 57.56
C PRO A 96 14.65 8.13 57.39
N ASP A 97 14.59 9.46 57.55
CA ASP A 97 13.36 10.25 57.42
C ASP A 97 13.71 11.70 57.08
N GLY A 98 13.20 12.23 55.97
CA GLY A 98 13.63 13.51 55.41
C GLY A 98 14.59 13.32 54.22
N ASP A 99 15.46 14.27 53.96
CA ASP A 99 16.40 14.18 52.85
C ASP A 99 17.65 13.37 53.25
N GLY A 100 18.06 12.48 52.34
CA GLY A 100 19.25 11.67 52.57
C GLY A 100 19.75 10.97 51.30
N LYS A 101 20.98 10.47 51.37
CA LYS A 101 21.64 9.74 50.30
C LYS A 101 22.06 8.36 50.81
N ILE A 102 21.71 7.32 50.06
CA ILE A 102 22.26 5.98 50.23
C ILE A 102 23.20 5.65 49.07
N THR A 103 24.35 5.08 49.39
CA THR A 103 25.23 4.42 48.41
C THR A 103 25.23 2.92 48.71
N TYR A 104 24.85 2.13 47.73
CA TYR A 104 24.78 0.67 47.87
C TYR A 104 26.15 0.03 47.62
N ALA A 105 26.33 -1.19 48.10
CA ALA A 105 27.61 -1.94 47.96
C ALA A 105 27.95 -2.26 46.51
N ASP A 106 26.94 -2.34 45.62
CA ASP A 106 27.14 -2.55 44.19
C ASP A 106 27.52 -1.30 43.39
N GLY A 107 27.67 -0.14 44.09
CA GLY A 107 27.99 1.16 43.50
C GLY A 107 26.78 1.97 43.06
N GLY A 108 25.57 1.42 43.15
CA GLY A 108 24.34 2.20 42.99
C GLY A 108 24.14 3.23 44.07
N SER A 109 23.31 4.26 43.86
CA SER A 109 22.97 5.25 44.87
C SER A 109 21.58 5.83 44.67
N TYR A 110 21.01 6.33 45.75
CA TYR A 110 19.82 7.17 45.75
C TYR A 110 20.05 8.40 46.61
N ALA A 111 19.60 9.56 46.10
CA ALA A 111 19.58 10.82 46.84
C ALA A 111 18.20 11.46 46.71
N GLY A 112 17.55 11.72 47.80
CA GLY A 112 16.19 12.30 47.84
C GLY A 112 15.46 12.05 49.14
N ALA A 113 14.12 12.09 49.06
CA ALA A 113 13.24 12.04 50.21
C ALA A 113 13.04 10.61 50.75
N TRP A 114 13.00 10.50 52.09
CA TRP A 114 12.79 9.27 52.85
C TRP A 114 11.62 9.48 53.83
N VAL A 115 10.82 8.45 54.04
CA VAL A 115 9.77 8.43 55.04
C VAL A 115 9.81 7.07 55.74
N ASP A 116 9.99 7.10 57.07
CA ASP A 116 10.00 5.91 57.94
C ASP A 116 10.91 4.77 57.41
N GLY A 117 12.13 5.14 56.98
CA GLY A 117 13.13 4.19 56.48
C GLY A 117 12.98 3.75 55.03
N GLN A 118 11.98 4.27 54.32
CA GLN A 118 11.70 3.92 52.93
C GLN A 118 11.90 5.13 51.99
N ILE A 119 12.39 4.88 50.80
CA ILE A 119 12.44 5.87 49.71
C ILE A 119 11.01 6.26 49.33
N ASN A 120 10.65 7.52 49.52
CA ASN A 120 9.36 8.10 49.16
C ASN A 120 9.54 9.58 48.76
N GLY A 121 8.77 10.05 47.75
CA GLY A 121 8.88 11.44 47.28
C GLY A 121 9.83 11.59 46.10
N GLN A 122 10.40 12.79 45.93
CA GLN A 122 11.29 13.10 44.82
C GLN A 122 12.73 12.65 45.10
N GLY A 123 13.42 12.16 44.07
CA GLY A 123 14.83 11.80 44.22
C GLY A 123 15.50 11.41 42.90
N VAL A 124 16.82 11.15 43.00
CA VAL A 124 17.64 10.67 41.90
C VAL A 124 18.25 9.34 42.30
N ALA A 125 18.05 8.31 41.51
CA ALA A 125 18.69 7.02 41.65
C ALA A 125 19.70 6.81 40.53
N HIS A 126 20.91 6.41 40.88
CA HIS A 126 21.92 5.90 39.96
C HIS A 126 22.06 4.40 40.19
N TYR A 127 21.86 3.61 39.12
CA TYR A 127 21.94 2.16 39.18
C TYR A 127 23.32 1.65 38.78
N ALA A 128 23.73 0.49 39.30
CA ALA A 128 25.01 -0.12 39.02
C ALA A 128 25.26 -0.37 37.51
N ASN A 129 24.21 -0.51 36.70
CA ASN A 129 24.30 -0.63 35.23
C ASN A 129 24.52 0.72 34.52
N GLY A 130 24.69 1.81 35.26
CA GLY A 130 24.88 3.16 34.74
C GLY A 130 23.59 3.89 34.36
N SER A 131 22.42 3.28 34.52
CA SER A 131 21.14 3.98 34.31
C SER A 131 20.87 4.97 35.46
N THR A 132 20.13 6.04 35.12
CA THR A 132 19.71 7.05 36.10
C THR A 132 18.21 7.23 36.03
N TYR A 133 17.55 7.28 37.20
CA TYR A 133 16.17 7.71 37.31
C TYR A 133 16.07 8.97 38.12
N THR A 134 15.36 9.96 37.62
CA THR A 134 15.01 11.20 38.32
C THR A 134 13.51 11.37 38.36
N GLY A 135 12.92 11.38 39.54
CA GLY A 135 11.45 11.49 39.63
C GLY A 135 10.90 11.09 40.97
N ALA A 136 9.59 10.84 40.98
CA ALA A 136 8.86 10.45 42.15
C ALA A 136 9.00 8.94 42.46
N PHE A 137 9.07 8.64 43.75
CA PHE A 137 9.13 7.30 44.31
C PHE A 137 8.00 7.09 45.32
N ARG A 138 7.52 5.87 45.43
CA ARG A 138 6.63 5.38 46.48
C ARG A 138 7.10 3.98 46.89
N GLN A 139 7.44 3.82 48.17
CA GLN A 139 7.96 2.56 48.74
C GLN A 139 9.11 1.98 47.90
N ALA A 140 10.09 2.84 47.56
CA ALA A 140 11.26 2.53 46.74
C ALA A 140 10.97 2.13 45.29
N LEU A 141 9.70 2.22 44.79
CA LEU A 141 9.32 2.02 43.38
C LEU A 141 9.13 3.36 42.70
N HIS A 142 9.44 3.44 41.38
CA HIS A 142 9.09 4.60 40.58
C HIS A 142 7.58 4.77 40.58
N ASP A 143 7.06 5.94 40.92
CA ASP A 143 5.62 6.18 41.04
C ASP A 143 5.33 7.67 40.86
N GLY A 144 4.52 8.01 39.82
CA GLY A 144 4.30 9.41 39.41
C GLY A 144 5.14 9.79 38.20
N LYS A 145 5.52 11.06 38.10
CA LYS A 145 6.35 11.60 36.99
C LYS A 145 7.83 11.28 37.22
N GLY A 146 8.52 10.86 36.16
CA GLY A 146 9.95 10.61 36.20
C GLY A 146 10.61 10.39 34.88
N VAL A 147 11.93 10.54 34.87
CA VAL A 147 12.81 10.35 33.71
C VAL A 147 13.79 9.22 34.01
N MET A 148 13.81 8.22 33.14
CA MET A 148 14.83 7.15 33.14
C MET A 148 15.76 7.36 31.96
N GLU A 149 17.07 7.37 32.23
CA GLU A 149 18.12 7.43 31.20
C GLU A 149 19.04 6.23 31.33
N SER A 150 19.44 5.64 30.21
CA SER A 150 20.37 4.52 30.17
C SER A 150 21.61 4.85 29.35
N PRO A 151 22.78 4.29 29.67
CA PRO A 151 24.06 4.60 29.02
C PRO A 151 24.02 4.41 27.48
N GLY A 152 23.18 3.53 26.96
CA GLY A 152 23.00 3.28 25.52
C GLY A 152 22.20 4.35 24.77
N GLY A 153 21.77 5.46 25.44
CA GLY A 153 20.99 6.53 24.81
C GLY A 153 19.48 6.33 24.87
N TYR A 154 19.00 5.27 25.52
CA TYR A 154 17.57 5.12 25.80
C TYR A 154 17.15 6.12 26.87
N ARG A 155 16.06 6.85 26.61
CA ARG A 155 15.46 7.80 27.55
C ARG A 155 13.93 7.62 27.57
N TYR A 156 13.38 7.46 28.75
CA TYR A 156 11.93 7.53 28.97
C TYR A 156 11.60 8.71 29.90
N GLU A 157 10.66 9.53 29.51
CA GLU A 157 10.11 10.62 30.31
C GLU A 157 8.58 10.48 30.34
N GLY A 158 8.00 10.30 31.53
CA GLY A 158 6.56 10.07 31.61
C GLY A 158 6.08 9.60 32.96
N ASP A 159 4.87 9.01 32.94
CA ASP A 159 4.21 8.51 34.13
C ASP A 159 4.67 7.09 34.47
N TRP A 160 4.76 6.84 35.77
CA TRP A 160 5.12 5.56 36.37
C TRP A 160 4.08 5.14 37.41
N LEU A 161 3.80 3.88 37.52
CA LEU A 161 2.98 3.29 38.55
C LEU A 161 3.63 2.00 39.07
N ALA A 162 3.99 1.99 40.35
CA ALA A 162 4.57 0.82 41.01
C ALA A 162 5.76 0.21 40.21
N GLY A 163 6.67 1.05 39.73
CA GLY A 163 7.87 0.65 38.99
C GLY A 163 7.67 0.41 37.49
N VAL A 164 6.44 0.54 36.98
CA VAL A 164 6.10 0.26 35.56
C VAL A 164 5.67 1.53 34.86
N LYS A 165 6.11 1.70 33.60
CA LYS A 165 5.67 2.81 32.73
C LYS A 165 4.16 2.71 32.51
N GLN A 166 3.44 3.79 32.78
CA GLN A 166 1.98 3.84 32.74
C GLN A 166 1.53 5.26 32.40
N GLY A 167 0.34 5.42 31.73
CA GLY A 167 -0.17 6.75 31.41
C GLY A 167 0.53 7.38 30.22
N LYS A 168 0.91 8.66 30.28
CA LYS A 168 1.59 9.38 29.20
C LYS A 168 3.10 9.27 29.31
N GLY A 169 3.78 9.10 28.17
CA GLY A 169 5.23 9.03 28.16
C GLY A 169 5.86 9.22 26.80
N LYS A 170 7.07 9.74 26.82
CA LYS A 170 7.93 9.90 25.66
C LYS A 170 9.14 8.98 25.78
N ILE A 171 9.37 8.17 24.76
CA ILE A 171 10.55 7.32 24.65
C ILE A 171 11.45 7.88 23.54
N THR A 172 12.71 8.08 23.84
CA THR A 172 13.77 8.26 22.84
C THR A 172 14.61 7.00 22.83
N TYR A 173 14.70 6.36 21.69
CA TYR A 173 15.46 5.12 21.50
C TYR A 173 16.90 5.41 21.07
N PRO A 174 17.84 4.47 21.26
CA PRO A 174 19.25 4.64 20.90
C PRO A 174 19.51 4.95 19.42
N ASP A 175 18.65 4.45 18.55
CA ASP A 175 18.69 4.67 17.11
C ASP A 175 18.12 6.03 16.67
N GLY A 176 17.64 6.85 17.63
CA GLY A 176 17.03 8.14 17.39
C GLY A 176 15.53 8.10 17.12
N ALA A 177 14.89 6.93 17.13
CA ALA A 177 13.43 6.83 17.07
C ALA A 177 12.79 7.48 18.31
N ILE A 178 11.63 8.11 18.13
CA ILE A 178 10.89 8.77 19.20
C ILE A 178 9.45 8.25 19.20
N TYR A 179 9.00 7.76 20.34
CA TYR A 179 7.62 7.52 20.64
C TYR A 179 7.09 8.55 21.64
N ASP A 180 5.90 9.10 21.39
CA ASP A 180 5.21 10.02 22.30
C ASP A 180 3.71 9.62 22.36
N GLY A 181 3.26 9.15 23.52
CA GLY A 181 1.89 8.62 23.61
C GLY A 181 1.57 7.89 24.90
N ASP A 182 0.52 7.09 24.84
CA ASP A 182 0.04 6.31 25.99
C ASP A 182 0.92 5.07 26.22
N MET A 183 1.13 4.76 27.50
CA MET A 183 1.84 3.60 27.99
C MET A 183 0.90 2.77 28.89
N LEU A 184 0.91 1.47 28.76
CA LEU A 184 0.17 0.53 29.60
C LEU A 184 1.05 -0.67 29.90
N LYS A 185 1.28 -0.95 31.22
CA LYS A 185 2.11 -2.09 31.67
C LYS A 185 3.49 -2.16 31.01
N GLY A 186 4.12 -0.97 30.78
CA GLY A 186 5.43 -0.87 30.17
C GLY A 186 5.47 -0.83 28.65
N GLU A 187 4.34 -1.08 27.97
CA GLU A 187 4.22 -1.12 26.51
C GLU A 187 3.49 0.09 25.94
N ARG A 188 3.75 0.41 24.67
CA ARG A 188 3.00 1.43 23.92
C ARG A 188 1.55 0.98 23.79
N ALA A 189 0.59 1.87 24.09
CA ALA A 189 -0.83 1.59 24.11
C ALA A 189 -1.64 2.83 23.73
N GLY A 190 -2.98 2.69 23.63
CA GLY A 190 -3.87 3.83 23.42
C GLY A 190 -3.53 4.65 22.17
N GLN A 191 -3.33 5.94 22.32
CA GLN A 191 -2.94 6.84 21.24
C GLN A 191 -1.47 7.25 21.36
N GLY A 192 -0.76 7.26 20.24
CA GLY A 192 0.65 7.66 20.25
C GLY A 192 1.22 7.92 18.86
N LYS A 193 2.31 8.69 18.86
CA LYS A 193 3.07 9.05 17.68
C LYS A 193 4.46 8.42 17.75
N LEU A 194 4.83 7.69 16.70
CA LEU A 194 6.17 7.18 16.46
C LEU A 194 6.81 7.95 15.31
N THR A 195 8.03 8.41 15.51
CA THR A 195 8.84 9.03 14.47
C THR A 195 10.16 8.30 14.38
N LEU A 196 10.51 7.79 13.21
CA LEU A 196 11.78 7.13 12.94
C LEU A 196 12.76 8.08 12.25
N PRO A 197 14.08 7.89 12.40
CA PRO A 197 15.10 8.73 11.78
C PRO A 197 15.08 8.74 10.25
N ASP A 198 14.59 7.66 9.63
CA ASP A 198 14.43 7.54 8.17
C ASP A 198 13.27 8.37 7.60
N GLY A 199 12.49 9.04 8.49
CA GLY A 199 11.37 9.89 8.12
C GLY A 199 10.01 9.20 8.17
N LEU A 200 9.92 7.92 8.57
CA LEU A 200 8.64 7.29 8.86
C LEU A 200 7.99 7.94 10.07
N VAL A 201 6.70 8.28 9.94
CA VAL A 201 5.88 8.80 11.04
C VAL A 201 4.58 8.02 11.11
N TYR A 202 4.28 7.44 12.25
CA TYR A 202 2.97 6.87 12.55
C TYR A 202 2.31 7.65 13.67
N GLU A 203 1.03 7.98 13.50
CA GLU A 203 0.18 8.62 14.51
C GLU A 203 -1.18 7.90 14.55
N GLY A 204 -1.50 7.31 15.69
CA GLY A 204 -2.71 6.50 15.80
C GLY A 204 -2.73 5.56 16.99
N GLY A 205 -3.54 4.51 16.88
CA GLY A 205 -3.77 3.54 17.94
C GLY A 205 -2.62 2.55 18.15
N TRP A 206 -2.45 2.10 19.40
CA TRP A 206 -1.45 1.13 19.84
C TRP A 206 -2.06 0.09 20.76
N VAL A 207 -1.71 -1.17 20.57
CA VAL A 207 -2.10 -2.29 21.44
C VAL A 207 -0.91 -3.23 21.58
N GLY A 208 -0.48 -3.50 22.83
CA GLY A 208 0.63 -4.43 23.09
C GLY A 208 1.92 -4.06 22.33
N GLY A 209 2.28 -2.76 22.29
CA GLY A 209 3.45 -2.28 21.60
C GLY A 209 3.37 -2.20 20.08
N GLN A 210 2.24 -2.60 19.46
CA GLN A 210 2.03 -2.64 18.01
C GLN A 210 1.02 -1.60 17.54
N MET A 211 1.24 -1.04 16.33
CA MET A 211 0.28 -0.16 15.67
C MET A 211 -1.04 -0.91 15.44
N SER A 212 -2.17 -0.37 15.93
CA SER A 212 -3.47 -1.03 15.87
C SER A 212 -4.60 -0.02 15.99
N GLY A 213 -5.73 -0.26 15.31
CA GLY A 213 -6.84 0.69 15.24
C GLY A 213 -6.67 1.70 14.12
N GLN A 214 -7.33 2.83 14.21
CA GLN A 214 -7.20 3.91 13.21
C GLN A 214 -5.89 4.65 13.38
N GLY A 215 -5.25 4.98 12.25
CA GLY A 215 -4.00 5.72 12.26
C GLY A 215 -3.62 6.29 10.91
N ARG A 216 -2.64 7.19 10.96
CA ARG A 216 -1.99 7.79 9.81
C ARG A 216 -0.52 7.40 9.80
N LEU A 217 -0.10 6.73 8.73
CA LEU A 217 1.27 6.30 8.52
C LEU A 217 1.86 7.02 7.30
N LYS A 218 2.85 7.87 7.53
CA LYS A 218 3.67 8.47 6.48
C LYS A 218 4.96 7.67 6.38
N GLN A 219 5.21 7.08 5.23
CA GLN A 219 6.43 6.33 4.95
C GLN A 219 7.59 7.23 4.54
N ALA A 220 8.82 6.73 4.63
CA ALA A 220 10.03 7.46 4.27
C ALA A 220 10.06 7.90 2.79
N ASN A 221 9.46 7.10 1.89
CA ASN A 221 9.33 7.41 0.47
C ASN A 221 8.28 8.50 0.16
N GLY A 222 7.53 8.97 1.17
CA GLY A 222 6.50 9.99 1.05
C GLY A 222 5.08 9.46 0.90
N ASP A 223 4.87 8.14 0.78
CA ASP A 223 3.54 7.54 0.76
C ASP A 223 2.82 7.79 2.10
N VAL A 224 1.53 8.05 2.04
CA VAL A 224 0.70 8.26 3.22
C VAL A 224 -0.47 7.27 3.21
N TYR A 225 -0.57 6.48 4.26
CA TYR A 225 -1.73 5.64 4.54
C TYR A 225 -2.56 6.26 5.66
N GLU A 226 -3.88 6.26 5.49
CA GLU A 226 -4.87 6.66 6.49
C GLU A 226 -5.95 5.57 6.58
N GLY A 227 -6.07 4.91 7.74
CA GLY A 227 -7.01 3.80 7.88
C GLY A 227 -6.73 2.91 9.06
N ALA A 228 -7.39 1.74 9.07
CA ALA A 228 -7.23 0.77 10.12
C ALA A 228 -5.94 -0.06 9.98
N LEU A 229 -5.30 -0.31 11.12
CA LEU A 229 -4.17 -1.25 11.25
C LEU A 229 -4.51 -2.34 12.27
N ALA A 230 -3.92 -3.50 12.10
CA ALA A 230 -3.93 -4.59 13.06
C ALA A 230 -2.54 -5.21 13.13
N ALA A 231 -1.95 -5.26 14.32
CA ALA A 231 -0.60 -5.80 14.54
C ALA A 231 0.45 -5.22 13.56
N GLY A 232 0.40 -3.91 13.31
CA GLY A 232 1.32 -3.19 12.43
C GLY A 232 1.03 -3.27 10.95
N LYS A 233 0.00 -4.03 10.51
CA LYS A 233 -0.38 -4.21 9.10
C LYS A 233 -1.66 -3.45 8.77
N ARG A 234 -1.76 -2.93 7.55
CA ARG A 234 -3.01 -2.33 7.04
C ARG A 234 -4.09 -3.40 6.97
N GLN A 235 -5.26 -3.10 7.52
CA GLN A 235 -6.38 -4.02 7.62
C GLN A 235 -7.71 -3.26 7.57
N GLY A 236 -8.74 -3.81 6.89
CA GLY A 236 -10.03 -3.13 6.75
C GLY A 236 -9.97 -1.93 5.81
N GLN A 237 -10.81 -0.94 6.02
CA GLN A 237 -10.89 0.23 5.14
C GLN A 237 -9.73 1.20 5.36
N GLY A 238 -9.18 1.71 4.26
CA GLY A 238 -8.11 2.69 4.28
C GLY A 238 -7.90 3.41 2.96
N LYS A 239 -7.11 4.49 3.02
CA LYS A 239 -6.69 5.27 1.87
C LYS A 239 -5.17 5.35 1.83
N VAL A 240 -4.59 5.08 0.67
CA VAL A 240 -3.17 5.38 0.38
C VAL A 240 -3.11 6.54 -0.61
N THR A 241 -2.26 7.50 -0.33
CA THR A 241 -1.80 8.50 -1.30
C THR A 241 -0.32 8.25 -1.53
N TYR A 242 0.04 7.89 -2.74
CA TYR A 242 1.41 7.59 -3.13
C TYR A 242 2.18 8.87 -3.44
N ALA A 243 3.49 8.85 -3.25
CA ALA A 243 4.35 10.00 -3.50
C ALA A 243 4.35 10.46 -4.96
N ASN A 244 4.08 9.54 -5.91
CA ASN A 244 3.95 9.85 -7.33
C ASN A 244 2.64 10.57 -7.70
N GLY A 245 1.70 10.70 -6.74
CA GLY A 245 0.39 11.33 -6.92
C GLY A 245 -0.76 10.37 -7.19
N ASP A 246 -0.51 9.07 -7.28
CA ASP A 246 -1.56 8.06 -7.34
C ASP A 246 -2.28 7.94 -6.00
N SER A 247 -3.46 7.33 -6.02
CA SER A 247 -4.18 7.03 -4.78
C SER A 247 -4.97 5.73 -4.88
N TYR A 248 -5.14 5.09 -3.74
CA TYR A 248 -6.06 3.96 -3.59
C TYR A 248 -6.93 4.18 -2.36
N GLN A 249 -8.22 3.90 -2.49
CA GLN A 249 -9.18 3.91 -1.39
C GLN A 249 -10.02 2.64 -1.44
N GLY A 250 -9.97 1.85 -0.39
CA GLY A 250 -10.67 0.56 -0.36
C GLY A 250 -10.24 -0.31 0.81
N ALA A 251 -10.58 -1.59 0.71
CA ALA A 251 -10.23 -2.56 1.74
C ALA A 251 -8.77 -3.03 1.62
N PHE A 252 -8.20 -3.38 2.78
CA PHE A 252 -6.90 -4.01 2.93
C PHE A 252 -7.02 -5.29 3.75
N SER A 253 -6.19 -6.27 3.44
CA SER A 253 -5.98 -7.49 4.20
C SER A 253 -4.49 -7.75 4.28
N ALA A 254 -3.93 -7.77 5.50
CA ALA A 254 -2.52 -8.07 5.76
C ALA A 254 -1.54 -7.27 4.86
N ASP A 255 -1.75 -5.93 4.73
CA ASP A 255 -1.02 -4.97 3.89
C ASP A 255 -1.35 -4.99 2.39
N GLN A 256 -2.12 -5.94 1.90
CA GLN A 256 -2.51 -6.03 0.50
C GLN A 256 -3.87 -5.40 0.25
N ARG A 257 -4.07 -4.79 -0.93
CA ARG A 257 -5.39 -4.35 -1.40
C ARG A 257 -6.28 -5.57 -1.57
N ALA A 258 -7.53 -5.49 -1.08
CA ALA A 258 -8.47 -6.62 -1.08
C ALA A 258 -9.92 -6.10 -1.16
N GLY A 259 -10.85 -6.99 -1.55
CA GLY A 259 -12.26 -6.62 -1.67
C GLY A 259 -12.49 -5.47 -2.63
N HIS A 260 -13.47 -4.62 -2.35
CA HIS A 260 -13.80 -3.50 -3.24
C HIS A 260 -12.92 -2.27 -2.96
N GLY A 261 -12.43 -1.60 -4.03
CA GLY A 261 -11.62 -0.40 -3.92
C GLY A 261 -11.49 0.40 -5.20
N VAL A 262 -11.12 1.67 -5.06
CA VAL A 262 -10.90 2.61 -6.15
C VAL A 262 -9.44 3.00 -6.20
N PHE A 263 -8.80 2.76 -7.32
CA PHE A 263 -7.46 3.24 -7.64
C PHE A 263 -7.55 4.39 -8.64
N ARG A 264 -6.79 5.45 -8.41
CA ARG A 264 -6.68 6.62 -9.29
C ARG A 264 -5.22 6.90 -9.54
N ALA A 265 -4.79 6.79 -10.77
CA ALA A 265 -3.46 7.16 -11.19
C ALA A 265 -3.40 8.66 -11.57
N LYS A 266 -2.24 9.24 -11.43
CA LYS A 266 -1.97 10.65 -11.77
C LYS A 266 -2.16 10.95 -13.26
N ASP A 267 -1.96 9.95 -14.13
CA ASP A 267 -2.15 10.06 -15.58
C ASP A 267 -3.61 10.08 -16.02
N GLY A 268 -4.56 9.90 -15.08
CA GLY A 268 -5.99 9.89 -15.33
C GLY A 268 -6.62 8.50 -15.42
N TYR A 269 -5.84 7.41 -15.33
CA TYR A 269 -6.40 6.06 -15.19
C TYR A 269 -7.17 5.93 -13.88
N VAL A 270 -8.39 5.38 -13.95
CA VAL A 270 -9.21 5.07 -12.76
C VAL A 270 -9.70 3.64 -12.86
N TYR A 271 -9.50 2.87 -11.80
CA TYR A 271 -10.12 1.58 -11.62
C TYR A 271 -11.03 1.58 -10.39
N GLU A 272 -12.22 1.06 -10.52
CA GLU A 272 -13.19 0.83 -9.44
C GLU A 272 -13.71 -0.60 -9.54
N GLY A 273 -13.48 -1.41 -8.52
CA GLY A 273 -13.88 -2.81 -8.54
C GLY A 273 -13.17 -3.66 -7.50
N ASP A 274 -13.12 -4.96 -7.78
CA ASP A 274 -12.63 -5.96 -6.85
C ASP A 274 -11.10 -6.11 -6.92
N TRP A 275 -10.51 -6.40 -5.74
CA TRP A 275 -9.10 -6.62 -5.52
C TRP A 275 -8.88 -7.92 -4.75
N ALA A 276 -7.89 -8.69 -5.14
CA ALA A 276 -7.43 -9.89 -4.44
C ALA A 276 -5.91 -9.91 -4.40
N ASP A 277 -5.33 -10.13 -3.22
CA ASP A 277 -3.88 -10.26 -3.00
C ASP A 277 -3.05 -9.11 -3.60
N GLY A 278 -3.60 -7.88 -3.54
CA GLY A 278 -2.94 -6.69 -4.07
C GLY A 278 -3.17 -6.39 -5.54
N HIS A 279 -3.83 -7.30 -6.29
CA HIS A 279 -4.09 -7.21 -7.72
C HIS A 279 -5.55 -6.91 -8.03
N ILE A 280 -5.80 -6.27 -9.17
CA ILE A 280 -7.14 -6.14 -9.74
C ILE A 280 -7.62 -7.54 -10.15
N ALA A 281 -8.80 -7.95 -9.65
CA ALA A 281 -9.43 -9.24 -9.93
C ALA A 281 -10.94 -9.13 -9.77
N GLY A 282 -11.70 -10.09 -10.35
CA GLY A 282 -13.17 -10.08 -10.24
C GLY A 282 -13.84 -9.03 -11.13
N GLN A 283 -14.91 -8.42 -10.66
CA GLN A 283 -15.66 -7.42 -11.42
C GLN A 283 -15.13 -6.00 -11.19
N GLY A 284 -15.06 -5.22 -12.27
CA GLY A 284 -14.63 -3.84 -12.16
C GLY A 284 -14.87 -2.98 -13.39
N LYS A 285 -14.61 -1.68 -13.19
CA LYS A 285 -14.67 -0.65 -14.21
C LYS A 285 -13.33 0.06 -14.29
N ALA A 286 -12.72 0.06 -15.46
CA ALA A 286 -11.52 0.81 -15.76
C ALA A 286 -11.84 1.95 -16.74
N SER A 287 -11.48 3.17 -16.34
CA SER A 287 -11.51 4.36 -17.21
C SER A 287 -10.07 4.71 -17.60
N TYR A 288 -9.78 4.75 -18.87
CA TYR A 288 -8.45 4.98 -19.40
C TYR A 288 -8.23 6.47 -19.73
N PRO A 289 -6.97 6.94 -19.73
CA PRO A 289 -6.64 8.34 -20.04
C PRO A 289 -7.10 8.81 -21.42
N ASP A 290 -7.22 7.89 -22.38
CA ASP A 290 -7.70 8.18 -23.73
C ASP A 290 -9.22 8.43 -23.81
N GLY A 291 -9.95 8.21 -22.71
CA GLY A 291 -11.40 8.34 -22.58
C GLY A 291 -12.16 7.04 -22.82
N SER A 292 -11.48 5.93 -23.10
CA SER A 292 -12.09 4.60 -23.19
C SER A 292 -12.50 4.10 -21.81
N VAL A 293 -13.56 3.28 -21.76
CA VAL A 293 -14.07 2.70 -20.50
C VAL A 293 -14.31 1.21 -20.72
N TYR A 294 -13.70 0.40 -19.86
CA TYR A 294 -13.95 -1.04 -19.78
C TYR A 294 -14.78 -1.36 -18.53
N GLU A 295 -15.78 -2.22 -18.67
CA GLU A 295 -16.60 -2.76 -17.59
C GLU A 295 -16.69 -4.28 -17.76
N GLY A 296 -16.20 -5.05 -16.77
CA GLY A 296 -16.20 -6.51 -16.87
C GLY A 296 -15.28 -7.20 -15.90
N GLN A 297 -14.91 -8.43 -16.26
CA GLN A 297 -14.05 -9.29 -15.46
C GLN A 297 -12.58 -8.95 -15.63
N PHE A 298 -11.84 -9.09 -14.53
CA PHE A 298 -10.39 -8.93 -14.46
C PHE A 298 -9.73 -10.14 -13.79
N ALA A 299 -8.53 -10.44 -14.21
CA ALA A 299 -7.62 -11.35 -13.54
C ALA A 299 -6.18 -10.82 -13.67
N ALA A 300 -5.42 -10.83 -12.57
CA ALA A 300 -4.02 -10.39 -12.54
C ALA A 300 -3.81 -9.03 -13.24
N ASP A 301 -4.61 -8.03 -12.85
CA ASP A 301 -4.58 -6.62 -13.31
C ASP A 301 -5.02 -6.40 -14.77
N LEU A 302 -5.45 -7.43 -15.49
CA LEU A 302 -5.85 -7.36 -16.88
C LEU A 302 -7.32 -7.73 -17.08
N PRO A 303 -8.03 -7.16 -18.10
CA PRO A 303 -9.30 -7.68 -18.58
C PRO A 303 -9.19 -9.17 -18.93
N ASP A 304 -10.03 -10.01 -18.30
CA ASP A 304 -10.03 -11.46 -18.53
C ASP A 304 -11.41 -12.04 -18.18
N GLY A 305 -12.02 -12.76 -19.10
CA GLY A 305 -13.40 -13.24 -19.03
C GLY A 305 -14.34 -12.37 -19.84
N ARG A 306 -15.57 -12.13 -19.37
CA ARG A 306 -16.58 -11.31 -20.07
C ARG A 306 -16.45 -9.84 -19.70
N GLY A 307 -16.50 -8.97 -20.73
CA GLY A 307 -16.47 -7.53 -20.52
C GLY A 307 -16.80 -6.72 -21.75
N LYS A 308 -17.17 -5.46 -21.48
CA LYS A 308 -17.50 -4.47 -22.51
C LYS A 308 -16.52 -3.31 -22.45
N ILE A 309 -15.94 -2.95 -23.57
CA ILE A 309 -15.22 -1.68 -23.73
C ILE A 309 -16.04 -0.72 -24.58
N THR A 310 -16.08 0.53 -24.17
CA THR A 310 -16.56 1.65 -24.96
C THR A 310 -15.37 2.54 -25.24
N TYR A 311 -15.01 2.72 -26.49
CA TYR A 311 -13.92 3.57 -26.93
C TYR A 311 -14.34 5.04 -26.97
N LYS A 312 -13.35 5.94 -26.96
CA LYS A 312 -13.58 7.38 -27.00
C LYS A 312 -14.43 7.84 -28.19
N ASP A 313 -14.31 7.16 -29.33
CA ASP A 313 -15.07 7.46 -30.55
C ASP A 313 -16.52 6.98 -30.51
N GLY A 314 -16.91 6.26 -29.44
CA GLY A 314 -18.23 5.65 -29.28
C GLY A 314 -18.34 4.24 -29.81
N SER A 315 -17.32 3.68 -30.47
CA SER A 315 -17.26 2.27 -30.82
C SER A 315 -17.28 1.41 -29.56
N THR A 316 -17.84 0.20 -29.67
CA THR A 316 -17.90 -0.73 -28.54
C THR A 316 -17.48 -2.14 -28.92
N TYR A 317 -16.95 -2.87 -27.95
CA TYR A 317 -16.84 -4.32 -28.01
C TYR A 317 -17.45 -4.90 -26.72
N ASP A 318 -18.30 -5.90 -26.85
CA ASP A 318 -18.92 -6.65 -25.77
C ASP A 318 -18.71 -8.15 -26.04
N GLY A 319 -17.90 -8.81 -25.23
CA GLY A 319 -17.51 -10.20 -25.48
C GLY A 319 -16.43 -10.73 -24.55
N ASP A 320 -15.73 -11.75 -25.05
CA ASP A 320 -14.70 -12.47 -24.30
C ASP A 320 -13.34 -11.76 -24.39
N TRP A 321 -12.62 -11.77 -23.28
CA TRP A 321 -11.29 -11.20 -23.10
C TRP A 321 -10.35 -12.25 -22.53
N LYS A 322 -9.09 -12.18 -22.90
CA LYS A 322 -8.05 -13.05 -22.37
C LYS A 322 -6.76 -12.26 -22.22
N ALA A 323 -6.26 -12.19 -20.98
CA ALA A 323 -5.01 -11.48 -20.63
C ALA A 323 -4.90 -10.09 -21.30
N GLY A 324 -5.98 -9.30 -21.23
CA GLY A 324 -6.04 -7.93 -21.76
C GLY A 324 -6.32 -7.82 -23.27
N ALA A 325 -6.45 -8.93 -23.98
CA ALA A 325 -6.76 -8.95 -25.40
C ALA A 325 -8.20 -9.42 -25.67
N ILE A 326 -8.84 -8.85 -26.69
CA ILE A 326 -10.10 -9.35 -27.23
C ILE A 326 -9.83 -10.70 -27.88
N GLU A 327 -10.37 -11.78 -27.29
CA GLU A 327 -10.17 -13.15 -27.76
C GLU A 327 -11.37 -14.02 -27.36
N GLY A 328 -12.00 -14.72 -28.34
CA GLY A 328 -13.21 -15.50 -28.14
C GLY A 328 -14.36 -14.88 -28.87
N SER A 329 -15.58 -15.01 -28.36
CA SER A 329 -16.80 -14.55 -29.01
C SER A 329 -17.26 -13.20 -28.53
N GLY A 330 -17.74 -12.34 -29.42
CA GLY A 330 -18.21 -11.01 -29.04
C GLY A 330 -18.93 -10.26 -30.15
N THR A 331 -19.38 -9.07 -29.79
CA THR A 331 -20.03 -8.09 -30.67
C THR A 331 -19.21 -6.81 -30.70
N ALA A 332 -18.71 -6.42 -31.84
CA ALA A 332 -18.13 -5.12 -32.09
C ALA A 332 -19.12 -4.22 -32.84
N THR A 333 -19.35 -3.02 -32.31
CA THR A 333 -20.16 -1.99 -32.97
C THR A 333 -19.26 -0.78 -33.21
N TYR A 334 -19.10 -0.41 -34.46
CA TYR A 334 -18.23 0.71 -34.85
C TYR A 334 -19.03 2.00 -35.00
N VAL A 335 -18.40 3.14 -34.79
CA VAL A 335 -19.02 4.46 -34.94
C VAL A 335 -19.63 4.65 -36.34
N SER A 336 -19.10 3.99 -37.32
CA SER A 336 -19.67 3.97 -38.69
C SER A 336 -21.06 3.26 -38.81
N GLY A 337 -21.54 2.62 -37.75
CA GLY A 337 -22.73 1.80 -37.72
C GLY A 337 -22.50 0.35 -38.20
N VAL A 338 -21.29 -0.03 -38.54
CA VAL A 338 -20.93 -1.42 -38.84
C VAL A 338 -20.99 -2.22 -37.55
N VAL A 339 -21.61 -3.42 -37.62
CA VAL A 339 -21.68 -4.37 -36.51
C VAL A 339 -21.06 -5.69 -36.94
N TYR A 340 -20.13 -6.20 -36.13
CA TYR A 340 -19.61 -7.56 -36.28
C TYR A 340 -19.99 -8.40 -35.06
N ILE A 341 -20.54 -9.57 -35.32
CA ILE A 341 -20.85 -10.56 -34.28
C ILE A 341 -20.13 -11.86 -34.67
N GLY A 342 -19.22 -12.34 -33.87
CA GLY A 342 -18.41 -13.51 -34.19
C GLY A 342 -17.23 -13.72 -33.28
N GLN A 343 -16.30 -14.52 -33.79
CA GLN A 343 -15.07 -14.86 -33.08
C GLN A 343 -13.97 -13.84 -33.35
N PHE A 344 -13.12 -13.63 -32.32
CA PHE A 344 -11.98 -12.76 -32.35
C PHE A 344 -10.73 -13.53 -31.91
N LEU A 345 -9.61 -13.15 -32.46
CA LEU A 345 -8.27 -13.58 -32.03
C LEU A 345 -7.34 -12.38 -32.04
N LYS A 346 -6.79 -12.04 -30.86
CA LYS A 346 -5.89 -10.88 -30.68
C LYS A 346 -6.47 -9.57 -31.26
N GLY A 347 -7.76 -9.33 -30.99
CA GLY A 347 -8.46 -8.13 -31.43
C GLY A 347 -8.88 -8.10 -32.90
N GLN A 348 -8.65 -9.16 -33.68
CA GLN A 348 -9.04 -9.27 -35.09
C GLN A 348 -10.17 -10.26 -35.29
N ASN A 349 -11.10 -9.96 -36.23
CA ASN A 349 -12.12 -10.90 -36.61
C ASN A 349 -11.48 -12.21 -37.09
N SER A 350 -11.94 -13.34 -36.55
CA SER A 350 -11.39 -14.67 -36.81
C SER A 350 -12.47 -15.72 -36.66
N GLY A 351 -12.29 -16.90 -37.30
CA GLY A 351 -13.29 -17.96 -37.23
C GLY A 351 -14.62 -17.56 -37.89
N GLN A 352 -15.73 -18.02 -37.34
CA GLN A 352 -17.06 -17.69 -37.86
C GLN A 352 -17.54 -16.34 -37.36
N GLY A 353 -18.13 -15.53 -38.26
CA GLY A 353 -18.67 -14.23 -37.89
C GLY A 353 -19.47 -13.55 -38.97
N LYS A 354 -20.45 -12.76 -38.48
CA LYS A 354 -21.37 -11.98 -39.30
C LYS A 354 -21.07 -10.50 -39.20
N MET A 355 -20.82 -9.84 -40.30
CA MET A 355 -20.65 -8.40 -40.38
C MET A 355 -21.82 -7.77 -41.12
N THR A 356 -22.44 -6.78 -40.51
CA THR A 356 -23.57 -6.01 -41.04
C THR A 356 -23.17 -4.58 -41.22
N TYR A 357 -23.41 -4.02 -42.41
CA TYR A 357 -23.11 -2.63 -42.74
C TYR A 357 -24.37 -1.79 -42.79
N PRO A 358 -24.30 -0.49 -42.55
CA PRO A 358 -25.47 0.40 -42.56
C PRO A 358 -26.20 0.50 -43.92
N ASP A 359 -25.49 0.26 -45.00
CA ASP A 359 -26.02 0.25 -46.35
C ASP A 359 -26.84 -1.02 -46.68
N GLY A 360 -26.94 -1.94 -45.70
CA GLY A 360 -27.65 -3.20 -45.83
C GLY A 360 -26.82 -4.37 -46.36
N TYR A 361 -25.52 -4.16 -46.66
CA TYR A 361 -24.62 -5.26 -46.97
C TYR A 361 -24.38 -6.12 -45.73
N VAL A 362 -24.45 -7.44 -45.92
CA VAL A 362 -24.18 -8.42 -44.84
C VAL A 362 -23.21 -9.46 -45.34
N TYR A 363 -22.20 -9.79 -44.61
CA TYR A 363 -21.35 -10.96 -44.81
C TYR A 363 -21.44 -11.88 -43.60
N ASP A 364 -21.71 -13.16 -43.84
CA ASP A 364 -21.80 -14.23 -42.85
C ASP A 364 -20.89 -15.37 -43.27
N GLY A 365 -19.82 -15.64 -42.59
CA GLY A 365 -18.85 -16.66 -43.00
C GLY A 365 -17.54 -16.63 -42.19
N THR A 366 -16.50 -17.22 -42.79
CA THR A 366 -15.21 -17.42 -42.15
C THR A 366 -14.33 -16.17 -42.30
N TRP A 367 -13.61 -15.85 -41.23
CA TRP A 367 -12.67 -14.74 -41.10
C TRP A 367 -11.28 -15.24 -40.66
N VAL A 368 -10.24 -14.67 -41.23
CA VAL A 368 -8.86 -14.91 -40.82
C VAL A 368 -8.14 -13.55 -40.81
N ALA A 369 -7.60 -13.17 -39.61
CA ALA A 369 -6.84 -11.91 -39.43
C ALA A 369 -7.59 -10.69 -40.01
N GLY A 370 -8.88 -10.56 -39.71
CA GLY A 370 -9.72 -9.42 -40.10
C GLY A 370 -10.20 -9.48 -41.58
N GLN A 371 -9.87 -10.52 -42.36
CA GLN A 371 -10.26 -10.67 -43.75
C GLN A 371 -11.23 -11.83 -43.95
N ARG A 372 -12.19 -11.67 -44.87
CA ARG A 372 -13.08 -12.75 -45.31
C ARG A 372 -12.24 -13.83 -45.99
N GLN A 373 -12.40 -15.08 -45.54
CA GLN A 373 -11.59 -16.21 -46.01
C GLN A 373 -12.44 -17.50 -45.97
N GLY A 374 -12.27 -18.40 -46.94
CA GLY A 374 -13.06 -19.65 -47.01
C GLY A 374 -14.54 -19.40 -47.31
N ALA A 375 -15.39 -20.31 -46.88
CA ALA A 375 -16.81 -20.28 -47.20
C ALA A 375 -17.56 -19.14 -46.50
N GLY A 376 -18.48 -18.49 -47.23
CA GLY A 376 -19.31 -17.41 -46.69
C GLY A 376 -20.47 -17.03 -47.59
N VAL A 377 -21.41 -16.30 -47.02
CA VAL A 377 -22.56 -15.72 -47.70
C VAL A 377 -22.48 -14.20 -47.65
N ALA A 378 -22.53 -13.57 -48.81
CA ALA A 378 -22.62 -12.11 -48.92
C ALA A 378 -23.99 -11.73 -49.47
N THR A 379 -24.78 -10.98 -48.70
CA THR A 379 -26.06 -10.43 -49.09
C THR A 379 -25.92 -8.93 -49.32
N TYR A 380 -26.24 -8.46 -50.49
CA TYR A 380 -26.15 -7.07 -50.90
C TYR A 380 -27.49 -6.33 -50.67
N ALA A 381 -27.40 -5.00 -50.54
CA ALA A 381 -28.57 -4.16 -50.25
C ALA A 381 -29.71 -4.29 -51.31
N ASP A 382 -29.36 -4.59 -52.55
CA ASP A 382 -30.31 -4.80 -53.63
C ASP A 382 -31.02 -6.17 -53.60
N GLY A 383 -30.61 -7.03 -52.63
CA GLY A 383 -31.13 -8.39 -52.51
C GLY A 383 -30.28 -9.44 -53.22
N THR A 384 -29.22 -9.08 -53.93
CA THR A 384 -28.25 -10.03 -54.50
C THR A 384 -27.62 -10.86 -53.40
N VAL A 385 -27.48 -12.16 -53.59
CA VAL A 385 -26.84 -13.09 -52.65
C VAL A 385 -25.71 -13.84 -53.35
N TYR A 386 -24.54 -13.78 -52.79
CA TYR A 386 -23.43 -14.65 -53.16
C TYR A 386 -23.17 -15.66 -52.05
N THR A 387 -23.08 -16.92 -52.44
CA THR A 387 -22.67 -18.01 -51.54
C THR A 387 -21.50 -18.75 -52.16
N GLY A 388 -20.35 -18.77 -51.47
CA GLY A 388 -19.15 -19.42 -52.03
C GLY A 388 -17.88 -19.08 -51.22
N ASP A 389 -16.75 -19.36 -51.88
CA ASP A 389 -15.44 -19.15 -51.26
C ASP A 389 -14.95 -17.70 -51.38
N PHE A 390 -14.18 -17.30 -50.38
CA PHE A 390 -13.49 -16.01 -50.29
C PHE A 390 -12.01 -16.23 -50.03
N ALA A 391 -11.17 -15.41 -50.64
CA ALA A 391 -9.76 -15.28 -50.29
C ALA A 391 -9.35 -13.82 -50.27
N LYS A 392 -8.66 -13.41 -49.19
CA LYS A 392 -8.18 -12.03 -48.97
C LYS A 392 -9.30 -10.98 -49.20
N GLY A 393 -10.49 -11.27 -48.69
CA GLY A 393 -11.65 -10.39 -48.75
C GLY A 393 -12.44 -10.39 -50.08
N ARG A 394 -12.01 -11.14 -51.11
CA ARG A 394 -12.64 -11.21 -52.44
C ARG A 394 -13.24 -12.58 -52.69
N ARG A 395 -14.27 -12.66 -53.57
CA ARG A 395 -14.82 -13.94 -54.07
C ARG A 395 -13.73 -14.69 -54.79
N GLU A 396 -13.59 -15.97 -54.52
CA GLU A 396 -12.53 -16.84 -55.05
C GLU A 396 -13.03 -18.28 -55.09
N GLY A 397 -12.42 -19.13 -55.93
CA GLY A 397 -12.76 -20.54 -55.96
C GLY A 397 -14.14 -20.83 -56.52
N GLN A 398 -14.97 -21.62 -55.83
CA GLN A 398 -16.32 -21.95 -56.28
C GLN A 398 -17.36 -21.07 -55.56
N GLY A 399 -18.36 -20.62 -56.32
CA GLY A 399 -19.42 -19.81 -55.76
C GLY A 399 -20.65 -19.69 -56.64
N GLU A 400 -21.74 -19.31 -55.99
CA GLU A 400 -23.07 -19.12 -56.61
C GLU A 400 -23.55 -17.70 -56.28
N ILE A 401 -23.96 -16.96 -57.30
CA ILE A 401 -24.58 -15.64 -57.15
C ILE A 401 -25.99 -15.66 -57.73
N VAL A 402 -26.92 -15.12 -56.96
CA VAL A 402 -28.32 -14.92 -57.37
C VAL A 402 -28.61 -13.43 -57.27
N MET A 403 -28.96 -12.81 -58.39
CA MET A 403 -29.30 -11.38 -58.44
C MET A 403 -30.80 -11.17 -58.48
N LYS A 404 -31.25 -10.02 -58.00
CA LYS A 404 -32.67 -9.66 -57.93
C LYS A 404 -33.35 -9.58 -59.32
N ASP A 405 -32.58 -9.27 -60.38
CA ASP A 405 -33.04 -9.19 -61.76
C ASP A 405 -33.27 -10.56 -62.39
N GLY A 406 -32.98 -11.67 -61.68
CA GLY A 406 -33.10 -13.03 -62.12
C GLY A 406 -31.79 -13.61 -62.68
N PHE A 407 -30.70 -12.88 -62.75
CA PHE A 407 -29.40 -13.46 -63.11
C PHE A 407 -28.96 -14.44 -62.05
N HIS A 408 -28.54 -15.60 -62.45
CA HIS A 408 -27.99 -16.63 -61.56
C HIS A 408 -26.75 -17.25 -62.22
N TYR A 409 -25.62 -17.25 -61.42
CA TYR A 409 -24.39 -17.91 -61.87
C TYR A 409 -23.88 -18.86 -60.79
N LYS A 410 -23.45 -20.02 -61.21
CA LYS A 410 -22.77 -21.00 -60.37
C LYS A 410 -21.52 -21.51 -61.05
N GLY A 411 -20.34 -21.32 -60.45
CA GLY A 411 -19.08 -21.71 -61.05
C GLY A 411 -17.87 -21.06 -60.41
N GLY A 412 -16.81 -20.93 -61.21
CA GLY A 412 -15.51 -20.40 -60.79
C GLY A 412 -15.49 -18.91 -60.59
N TRP A 413 -14.70 -18.48 -59.62
CA TRP A 413 -14.45 -17.08 -59.26
C TRP A 413 -12.95 -16.83 -59.02
N LEU A 414 -12.43 -15.76 -59.52
CA LEU A 414 -11.04 -15.32 -59.33
C LEU A 414 -11.02 -13.81 -59.04
N ALA A 415 -10.42 -13.43 -57.91
CA ALA A 415 -10.20 -12.05 -57.52
C ALA A 415 -11.46 -11.16 -57.49
N GLY A 416 -12.66 -11.74 -57.30
CA GLY A 416 -13.96 -11.05 -57.25
C GLY A 416 -14.81 -11.14 -58.52
N GLU A 417 -14.26 -11.66 -59.61
CA GLU A 417 -14.89 -11.78 -60.91
C GLU A 417 -15.25 -13.24 -61.23
N ILE A 418 -16.26 -13.45 -62.07
CA ILE A 418 -16.55 -14.76 -62.67
C ILE A 418 -15.41 -15.19 -63.53
N ASP A 419 -14.77 -16.33 -63.24
CA ASP A 419 -13.60 -16.84 -63.97
C ASP A 419 -13.51 -18.35 -63.83
N GLY A 420 -13.17 -19.07 -64.89
CA GLY A 420 -13.19 -20.52 -64.93
C GLY A 420 -14.45 -21.07 -65.57
N THR A 421 -14.88 -22.28 -65.22
CA THR A 421 -16.11 -22.90 -65.78
C THR A 421 -17.30 -22.68 -64.88
N GLY A 422 -18.49 -22.50 -65.46
CA GLY A 422 -19.73 -22.35 -64.74
C GLY A 422 -20.98 -22.25 -65.61
N VAL A 423 -22.11 -22.20 -64.91
CA VAL A 423 -23.41 -22.08 -65.55
C VAL A 423 -24.02 -20.73 -65.21
N ALA A 424 -24.36 -19.94 -66.22
CA ALA A 424 -25.09 -18.68 -66.08
C ALA A 424 -26.49 -18.80 -66.65
N THR A 425 -27.51 -18.50 -65.85
CA THR A 425 -28.90 -18.34 -66.24
C THR A 425 -29.21 -16.84 -66.27
N TYR A 426 -29.64 -16.34 -67.39
CA TYR A 426 -29.94 -14.92 -67.55
C TYR A 426 -31.47 -14.68 -67.30
N ALA A 427 -31.78 -13.40 -66.99
CA ALA A 427 -33.15 -12.99 -66.64
C ALA A 427 -34.21 -13.33 -67.73
N ASN A 428 -33.79 -13.39 -68.99
CA ASN A 428 -34.66 -13.77 -70.13
C ASN A 428 -34.86 -15.29 -70.30
N GLY A 429 -34.23 -16.09 -69.44
CA GLY A 429 -34.31 -17.56 -69.46
C GLY A 429 -33.20 -18.22 -70.26
N ASP A 430 -32.30 -17.51 -70.90
CA ASP A 430 -31.16 -18.10 -71.60
C ASP A 430 -30.16 -18.72 -70.54
N VAL A 431 -29.52 -19.80 -70.90
CA VAL A 431 -28.58 -20.53 -70.08
C VAL A 431 -27.27 -20.70 -70.84
N TYR A 432 -26.18 -20.20 -70.27
CA TYR A 432 -24.84 -20.48 -70.79
C TYR A 432 -24.10 -21.43 -69.83
N ASP A 433 -23.59 -22.51 -70.38
CA ASP A 433 -22.76 -23.49 -69.67
C ASP A 433 -21.40 -23.54 -70.37
N GLY A 434 -20.32 -23.04 -69.68
CA GLY A 434 -19.02 -22.96 -70.34
C GLY A 434 -18.01 -22.19 -69.60
N ALA A 435 -16.93 -21.82 -70.26
CA ALA A 435 -15.80 -21.08 -69.69
C ALA A 435 -16.06 -19.57 -69.68
N PHE A 436 -15.56 -18.93 -68.58
CA PHE A 436 -15.59 -17.51 -68.33
C PHE A 436 -14.19 -16.98 -68.01
N LYS A 437 -13.91 -15.78 -68.41
CA LYS A 437 -12.73 -15.04 -67.99
C LYS A 437 -13.07 -13.58 -67.72
N ALA A 438 -12.69 -13.08 -66.53
CA ALA A 438 -12.94 -11.71 -66.14
C ALA A 438 -14.40 -11.27 -66.39
N GLY A 439 -15.37 -12.11 -66.01
CA GLY A 439 -16.81 -11.86 -66.10
C GLY A 439 -17.42 -12.09 -67.47
N GLN A 440 -16.63 -12.39 -68.54
CA GLN A 440 -17.10 -12.58 -69.87
C GLN A 440 -17.02 -14.05 -70.31
N ARG A 441 -17.98 -14.51 -71.18
CA ARG A 441 -17.93 -15.84 -71.79
C ARG A 441 -16.67 -15.93 -72.65
N GLN A 442 -15.78 -16.90 -72.38
CA GLN A 442 -14.51 -17.05 -73.02
C GLN A 442 -14.10 -18.52 -73.10
N GLY A 443 -13.73 -19.01 -74.32
CA GLY A 443 -13.37 -20.40 -74.50
C GLY A 443 -14.58 -21.27 -74.89
N GLN A 444 -14.53 -22.53 -74.61
CA GLN A 444 -15.61 -23.47 -74.98
C GLN A 444 -16.84 -23.29 -74.11
N GLY A 445 -18.03 -23.31 -74.75
CA GLY A 445 -19.30 -23.24 -74.04
C GLY A 445 -20.52 -23.38 -74.94
N GLN A 446 -21.63 -23.69 -74.31
CA GLN A 446 -22.95 -23.85 -74.91
C GLN A 446 -23.87 -22.78 -74.37
N MET A 447 -24.56 -22.09 -75.29
CA MET A 447 -25.72 -21.25 -75.05
C MET A 447 -26.99 -21.98 -75.39
N ARG A 448 -27.94 -22.09 -74.47
CA ARG A 448 -29.29 -22.52 -74.68
C ARG A 448 -30.23 -21.32 -74.49
N TYR A 449 -30.82 -20.89 -75.58
CA TYR A 449 -31.76 -19.77 -75.54
C TYR A 449 -33.13 -20.21 -74.98
N ALA A 450 -33.87 -19.27 -74.42
CA ALA A 450 -35.22 -19.51 -73.90
C ALA A 450 -36.19 -19.96 -74.99
N THR A 451 -35.91 -19.70 -76.27
CA THR A 451 -36.63 -20.19 -77.45
C THR A 451 -36.45 -21.69 -77.70
N GLY A 452 -35.48 -22.36 -77.04
CA GLY A 452 -35.10 -23.75 -77.24
C GLY A 452 -33.90 -23.93 -78.18
N GLU A 453 -33.48 -22.93 -78.88
CA GLU A 453 -32.28 -22.94 -79.75
C GLU A 453 -30.98 -23.12 -78.89
N THR A 454 -29.96 -23.75 -79.53
CA THR A 454 -28.63 -23.92 -78.90
C THR A 454 -27.53 -23.35 -79.80
N ALA A 455 -26.51 -22.83 -79.19
CA ALA A 455 -25.29 -22.36 -79.84
C ALA A 455 -24.03 -22.85 -79.10
N ASP A 456 -23.33 -23.79 -79.71
CA ASP A 456 -22.14 -24.44 -79.18
C ASP A 456 -20.89 -23.92 -79.90
N GLY A 457 -19.81 -23.71 -79.22
CA GLY A 457 -18.58 -23.30 -79.84
C GLY A 457 -17.57 -22.55 -78.89
N THR A 458 -16.62 -21.90 -79.55
CA THR A 458 -15.65 -21.09 -78.89
C THR A 458 -16.17 -19.66 -78.77
N TRP A 459 -16.16 -19.16 -77.54
CA TRP A 459 -16.57 -17.79 -77.19
C TRP A 459 -15.35 -16.88 -76.93
N GLY A 460 -15.43 -15.68 -77.44
CA GLY A 460 -14.40 -14.62 -77.19
C GLY A 460 -15.09 -13.30 -76.86
N ASP A 461 -14.69 -12.63 -75.80
CA ASP A 461 -15.20 -11.33 -75.31
C ASP A 461 -16.76 -11.32 -75.27
N GLY A 462 -17.35 -12.45 -74.79
CA GLY A 462 -18.79 -12.59 -74.64
C GLY A 462 -19.58 -12.98 -75.93
N VAL A 463 -18.91 -13.14 -77.07
CA VAL A 463 -19.54 -13.44 -78.40
C VAL A 463 -19.11 -14.82 -78.92
N LEU A 464 -20.03 -15.55 -79.58
CA LEU A 464 -19.70 -16.79 -80.22
C LEU A 464 -18.80 -16.48 -81.44
N LEU A 465 -17.60 -17.07 -81.51
CA LEU A 465 -16.66 -16.91 -82.63
C LEU A 465 -17.09 -17.84 -83.78
N PRO A 466 -16.84 -17.43 -85.04
CA PRO A 466 -17.02 -18.27 -86.18
C PRO A 466 -16.24 -19.58 -86.05
N ALA A 467 -16.87 -20.70 -86.48
CA ALA A 467 -16.16 -21.97 -86.51
C ALA A 467 -14.89 -21.84 -87.35
N PRO A 468 -13.72 -22.37 -86.87
CA PRO A 468 -12.51 -22.33 -87.70
C PRO A 468 -12.79 -22.96 -89.08
N VAL A 469 -12.51 -22.18 -90.16
CA VAL A 469 -12.61 -22.69 -91.50
C VAL A 469 -11.64 -23.88 -91.63
N PRO A 470 -12.05 -25.06 -92.03
CA PRO A 470 -11.10 -26.16 -92.19
C PRO A 470 -10.06 -25.76 -93.21
N VAL A 471 -8.76 -25.73 -92.77
CA VAL A 471 -7.67 -25.60 -93.74
C VAL A 471 -7.66 -26.85 -94.57
N VAL A 472 -8.17 -26.71 -95.83
CA VAL A 472 -8.03 -27.74 -96.83
C VAL A 472 -6.54 -27.85 -97.13
N ALA A 473 -5.90 -28.95 -96.73
CA ALA A 473 -4.53 -29.23 -97.08
C ALA A 473 -4.41 -29.21 -98.61
N PRO A 474 -3.41 -28.55 -99.22
CA PRO A 474 -3.26 -28.57 -100.65
C PRO A 474 -3.06 -30.02 -101.13
N GLU A 475 -3.85 -30.39 -102.15
CA GLU A 475 -3.73 -31.66 -102.78
C GLU A 475 -2.30 -31.95 -103.29
N PRO A 476 -1.70 -33.13 -103.07
CA PRO A 476 -0.36 -33.42 -103.48
C PRO A 476 -0.22 -33.31 -105.01
N ALA A 477 0.60 -32.45 -105.59
CA ALA A 477 0.89 -32.30 -106.98
C ALA A 477 1.18 -33.68 -107.60
N ALA A 478 0.45 -34.05 -108.67
CA ALA A 478 0.63 -35.28 -109.47
C ALA A 478 2.07 -35.33 -109.96
N ALA A 479 2.80 -36.39 -109.67
CA ALA A 479 4.12 -36.68 -110.27
C ALA A 479 4.00 -36.88 -111.79
N GLY A 480 4.45 -35.90 -112.52
CA GLY A 480 4.60 -36.02 -113.97
C GLY A 480 5.66 -37.09 -114.36
N THR A 481 5.19 -38.13 -114.99
CA THR A 481 6.06 -39.11 -115.65
C THR A 481 6.75 -38.42 -116.83
N ALA A 482 8.10 -38.28 -116.72
CA ALA A 482 8.95 -37.93 -117.91
C ALA A 482 9.51 -39.22 -118.54
N ASN A 483 9.29 -39.34 -119.86
CA ASN A 483 9.97 -40.29 -120.73
C ASN A 483 11.43 -39.94 -120.86
#